data_31b621979676fd44cfbee33c6d76f4b6
#
_entry.id   31b621979676fd44cfbee33c6d76f4b6
#
_cell.length_a   1.000
_cell.length_b   1.000
_cell.length_c   1.000
_cell.angle_alpha   90.00
_cell.angle_beta   90.00
_cell.angle_gamma   90.00
#
_symmetry.space_group_name_H-M   'P 1'
#
loop_
_entity.id
_entity.type
_entity.pdbx_description
1 polymer ?
#
loop_
_entity_poly.entity_id
_entity_poly.type
_entity_poly.pdbx_seq_one_letter_code
_entity_poly.pdbx_strand_id
1 'polypeptide(L)'
;MLLLCASVCASHAQKLEGSWTGKLSVQGTQLTLVFHVEKDKNNGFIVTMDSPDQSVKGVPATVNSLTADSVDIAISSIGARYLGKQQGDHIQGTFTQFGKSFPLMLNRGVEELKRPQTPHAPYPYPTEEVTFQNAKANAVFSGTLTYPVGYEQMNKQKVPVVLMVTGSGQENRNEEIFDHQPFLVLADYLARHGIASLRYDDRGFAKSTGDASQSTMKDNAEDARCGFNYLKSLKKFGKIGVMGHSEGGSIAMMLAAEGLPGFIVSLAGVAGRGDSLMLKQVYQAMEARGGASFARDYCKVLGAIYAYRNAKKDISHPEAVLDSLLKQTNVSLPALSRQSLLPVITMQTPWVLDFIATDMACYLP
;
A
#
# COMPACT_ATOMS: atom_id res chain seq x y z
N MET A 1 8.59 -18.37 54.36
CA MET A 1 8.47 -16.96 53.97
C MET A 1 8.88 -16.70 52.50
N LEU A 2 8.83 -17.70 51.65
CA LEU A 2 9.21 -17.58 50.20
C LEU A 2 8.04 -17.69 49.22
N LEU A 3 6.80 -17.93 49.68
CA LEU A 3 5.64 -18.07 48.77
C LEU A 3 4.85 -16.76 48.54
N LEU A 4 5.09 -15.71 49.33
CA LEU A 4 4.34 -14.44 49.19
C LEU A 4 4.91 -13.48 48.11
N CYS A 5 6.19 -13.61 47.75
CA CYS A 5 6.77 -12.73 46.70
C CYS A 5 6.38 -13.10 45.26
N ALA A 6 6.11 -14.39 45.01
CA ALA A 6 5.72 -14.85 43.67
C ALA A 6 4.32 -14.39 43.25
N SER A 7 3.39 -14.28 44.19
CA SER A 7 2.01 -13.86 43.95
C SER A 7 1.87 -12.37 43.59
N VAL A 8 2.73 -11.52 44.15
CA VAL A 8 2.71 -10.06 43.91
C VAL A 8 3.28 -9.75 42.52
N CYS A 9 4.34 -10.43 42.09
CA CYS A 9 4.88 -10.23 40.72
C CYS A 9 3.91 -10.67 39.62
N ALA A 10 3.18 -11.79 39.83
CA ALA A 10 2.21 -12.30 38.85
C ALA A 10 1.00 -11.37 38.70
N SER A 11 0.53 -10.71 39.76
CA SER A 11 -0.63 -9.80 39.69
C SER A 11 -0.31 -8.47 39.01
N HIS A 12 0.96 -8.03 39.02
CA HIS A 12 1.37 -6.77 38.36
C HIS A 12 1.71 -6.99 36.86
N ALA A 13 2.28 -8.14 36.51
CA ALA A 13 2.50 -8.51 35.12
C ALA A 13 1.18 -8.66 34.33
N GLN A 14 0.10 -9.07 35.01
CA GLN A 14 -1.25 -9.12 34.45
C GLN A 14 -1.81 -7.73 34.05
N LYS A 15 -1.32 -6.65 34.66
CA LYS A 15 -1.74 -5.28 34.32
C LYS A 15 -1.14 -4.77 32.99
N LEU A 16 -0.09 -5.38 32.46
CA LEU A 16 0.52 -4.99 31.19
C LEU A 16 -0.10 -5.68 29.97
N GLU A 17 -0.84 -6.77 30.19
CA GLU A 17 -1.53 -7.48 29.11
C GLU A 17 -2.57 -6.58 28.43
N GLY A 18 -2.65 -6.68 27.09
CA GLY A 18 -3.54 -5.89 26.25
C GLY A 18 -2.78 -4.98 25.30
N SER A 19 -3.50 -4.04 24.70
CA SER A 19 -2.93 -3.11 23.72
C SER A 19 -2.60 -1.77 24.35
N TRP A 20 -1.53 -1.15 23.85
CA TRP A 20 -0.99 0.13 24.33
C TRP A 20 -0.67 1.03 23.16
N THR A 21 -1.29 2.20 23.05
CA THR A 21 -1.16 3.11 21.92
C THR A 21 -0.50 4.42 22.31
N GLY A 22 0.42 4.89 21.48
CA GLY A 22 1.05 6.20 21.61
C GLY A 22 1.40 6.86 20.30
N LYS A 23 1.59 8.18 20.33
CA LYS A 23 1.96 8.98 19.16
C LYS A 23 3.42 9.38 19.24
N LEU A 24 4.23 8.82 18.37
CA LEU A 24 5.65 9.13 18.21
C LEU A 24 5.81 10.34 17.30
N SER A 25 6.40 11.42 17.80
CA SER A 25 6.69 12.62 17.01
C SER A 25 8.10 12.56 16.45
N VAL A 26 8.23 12.49 15.12
CA VAL A 26 9.51 12.46 14.40
C VAL A 26 9.52 13.57 13.36
N GLN A 27 10.39 14.57 13.53
CA GLN A 27 10.59 15.66 12.55
C GLN A 27 9.29 16.35 12.08
N GLY A 28 8.36 16.57 13.00
CA GLY A 28 7.07 17.23 12.70
C GLY A 28 5.96 16.29 12.20
N THR A 29 6.27 15.02 11.97
CA THR A 29 5.28 13.98 11.64
C THR A 29 4.94 13.20 12.89
N GLN A 30 3.67 12.86 13.08
CA GLN A 30 3.21 11.96 14.13
C GLN A 30 2.94 10.58 13.55
N LEU A 31 3.50 9.56 14.19
CA LEU A 31 3.25 8.15 13.88
C LEU A 31 2.59 7.49 15.09
N THR A 32 1.48 6.82 14.83
CA THR A 32 0.82 5.99 15.85
C THR A 32 1.57 4.67 15.98
N LEU A 33 1.97 4.32 17.19
CA LEU A 33 2.52 3.00 17.51
C LEU A 33 1.56 2.29 18.46
N VAL A 34 1.28 1.02 18.17
CA VAL A 34 0.45 0.16 19.03
C VAL A 34 1.28 -1.06 19.41
N PHE A 35 1.44 -1.28 20.72
CA PHE A 35 2.06 -2.50 21.23
C PHE A 35 0.97 -3.43 21.74
N HIS A 36 0.94 -4.66 21.25
CA HIS A 36 0.07 -5.72 21.74
C HIS A 36 0.88 -6.64 22.65
N VAL A 37 0.47 -6.76 23.89
CA VAL A 37 1.11 -7.59 24.91
C VAL A 37 0.18 -8.76 25.22
N GLU A 38 0.59 -9.97 24.87
CA GLU A 38 -0.19 -11.18 25.07
C GLU A 38 0.61 -12.18 25.91
N LYS A 39 -0.09 -13.02 26.67
CA LYS A 39 0.55 -14.15 27.37
C LYS A 39 0.76 -15.32 26.42
N ASP A 40 1.93 -15.90 26.50
CA ASP A 40 2.19 -17.18 25.86
C ASP A 40 1.68 -18.37 26.69
N LYS A 41 1.76 -19.58 26.11
CA LYS A 41 1.34 -20.82 26.76
C LYS A 41 2.18 -21.19 28.00
N ASN A 42 3.34 -20.56 28.18
CA ASN A 42 4.29 -20.80 29.27
C ASN A 42 4.30 -19.67 30.32
N ASN A 43 3.26 -18.82 30.34
CA ASN A 43 3.18 -17.61 31.16
C ASN A 43 4.26 -16.53 30.87
N GLY A 44 4.96 -16.63 29.73
CA GLY A 44 5.77 -15.55 29.17
C GLY A 44 4.91 -14.50 28.50
N PHE A 45 5.57 -13.51 27.90
CA PHE A 45 4.89 -12.49 27.08
C PHE A 45 5.36 -12.55 25.64
N ILE A 46 4.40 -12.48 24.73
CA ILE A 46 4.61 -12.19 23.30
C ILE A 46 4.21 -10.75 23.10
N VAL A 47 5.08 -9.98 22.46
CA VAL A 47 4.80 -8.60 22.11
C VAL A 47 4.94 -8.41 20.63
N THR A 48 3.96 -7.76 20.02
CA THR A 48 4.02 -7.26 18.66
C THR A 48 3.78 -5.76 18.62
N MET A 49 4.28 -5.10 17.59
CA MET A 49 4.09 -3.67 17.37
C MET A 49 3.42 -3.43 16.01
N ASP A 50 2.41 -2.59 16.02
CA ASP A 50 1.82 -2.02 14.81
C ASP A 50 2.24 -0.56 14.63
N SER A 51 2.31 -0.12 13.39
CA SER A 51 2.35 1.29 13.02
C SER A 51 1.27 1.56 11.97
N PRO A 52 0.02 1.83 12.39
CA PRO A 52 -1.12 1.95 11.48
C PRO A 52 -0.92 3.02 10.41
N ASP A 53 -0.31 4.16 10.75
CA ASP A 53 -0.01 5.25 9.79
C ASP A 53 1.01 4.83 8.70
N GLN A 54 1.64 3.68 8.84
CA GLN A 54 2.59 3.10 7.89
C GLN A 54 2.10 1.75 7.32
N SER A 55 0.86 1.34 7.60
CA SER A 55 0.29 0.01 7.26
C SER A 55 1.14 -1.18 7.75
N VAL A 56 1.89 -0.98 8.83
CA VAL A 56 2.72 -2.01 9.43
C VAL A 56 1.95 -2.66 10.57
N LYS A 57 1.79 -3.99 10.53
CA LYS A 57 1.09 -4.78 11.57
C LYS A 57 1.92 -5.99 11.99
N GLY A 58 1.81 -6.34 13.27
CA GLY A 58 2.34 -7.58 13.81
C GLY A 58 3.86 -7.70 13.81
N VAL A 59 4.61 -6.59 13.87
CA VAL A 59 6.08 -6.63 13.92
C VAL A 59 6.50 -7.28 15.24
N PRO A 60 7.21 -8.43 15.20
CA PRO A 60 7.64 -9.11 16.42
C PRO A 60 8.60 -8.25 17.25
N ALA A 61 8.38 -8.24 18.55
CA ALA A 61 9.25 -7.55 19.51
C ALA A 61 9.78 -8.53 20.56
N THR A 62 11.03 -8.35 20.94
CA THR A 62 11.68 -9.10 22.00
C THR A 62 11.42 -8.42 23.33
N VAL A 63 10.92 -9.19 24.30
CA VAL A 63 10.74 -8.74 25.68
C VAL A 63 12.04 -8.92 26.42
N ASN A 64 12.71 -7.82 26.78
CA ASN A 64 13.87 -7.86 27.67
C ASN A 64 13.43 -7.87 29.14
N SER A 65 12.40 -7.06 29.48
CA SER A 65 11.79 -7.03 30.79
C SER A 65 10.38 -6.46 30.72
N LEU A 66 9.41 -7.13 31.36
CA LEU A 66 8.06 -6.64 31.62
C LEU A 66 7.74 -6.88 33.10
N THR A 67 7.90 -5.86 33.91
CA THR A 67 7.60 -5.89 35.35
C THR A 67 6.56 -4.82 35.69
N ALA A 68 6.09 -4.80 36.93
CA ALA A 68 5.18 -3.77 37.42
C ALA A 68 5.64 -2.33 37.17
N ASP A 69 6.96 -2.12 37.19
CA ASP A 69 7.55 -0.78 37.13
C ASP A 69 8.41 -0.53 35.91
N SER A 70 8.62 -1.53 35.03
CA SER A 70 9.53 -1.44 33.90
C SER A 70 9.04 -2.19 32.68
N VAL A 71 9.04 -1.49 31.56
CA VAL A 71 8.79 -2.04 30.21
C VAL A 71 10.06 -1.83 29.38
N ASP A 72 10.65 -2.92 28.94
CA ASP A 72 11.83 -2.93 28.05
C ASP A 72 11.57 -3.89 26.89
N ILE A 73 11.37 -3.33 25.72
CA ILE A 73 10.99 -4.05 24.51
C ILE A 73 11.92 -3.63 23.37
N ALA A 74 12.52 -4.61 22.68
CA ALA A 74 13.37 -4.40 21.51
C ALA A 74 12.65 -4.85 20.22
N ILE A 75 12.64 -4.01 19.20
CA ILE A 75 12.10 -4.27 17.86
C ILE A 75 13.28 -4.36 16.88
N SER A 76 13.94 -5.51 16.87
CA SER A 76 15.23 -5.71 16.18
C SER A 76 15.15 -5.50 14.67
N SER A 77 14.03 -5.85 14.05
CA SER A 77 13.79 -5.71 12.60
C SER A 77 13.89 -4.26 12.09
N ILE A 78 13.63 -3.28 12.98
CA ILE A 78 13.70 -1.85 12.67
C ILE A 78 14.77 -1.11 13.49
N GLY A 79 15.64 -1.84 14.21
CA GLY A 79 16.69 -1.27 15.04
C GLY A 79 16.16 -0.36 16.15
N ALA A 80 15.00 -0.70 16.73
CA ALA A 80 14.34 0.14 17.74
C ALA A 80 14.24 -0.55 19.10
N ARG A 81 14.07 0.27 20.16
CA ARG A 81 13.84 -0.17 21.54
C ARG A 81 12.92 0.81 22.24
N TYR A 82 12.00 0.31 23.03
CA TYR A 82 11.16 1.11 23.93
C TYR A 82 11.47 0.78 25.39
N LEU A 83 11.78 1.82 26.14
CA LEU A 83 12.00 1.75 27.59
C LEU A 83 10.96 2.65 28.27
N GLY A 84 10.19 2.10 29.21
CA GLY A 84 9.14 2.85 29.89
C GLY A 84 8.86 2.37 31.29
N LYS A 85 8.08 3.18 32.02
CA LYS A 85 7.54 2.86 33.35
C LYS A 85 6.03 2.98 33.34
N GLN A 86 5.33 1.96 33.80
CA GLN A 86 3.88 1.98 33.90
C GLN A 86 3.44 2.86 35.08
N GLN A 87 2.44 3.70 34.83
CA GLN A 87 1.80 4.56 35.81
C GLN A 87 0.28 4.52 35.56
N GLY A 88 -0.42 3.58 36.23
CA GLY A 88 -1.86 3.36 35.97
C GLY A 88 -2.13 2.85 34.59
N ASP A 89 -2.95 3.56 33.80
CA ASP A 89 -3.35 3.22 32.46
C ASP A 89 -2.45 3.86 31.36
N HIS A 90 -1.29 4.34 31.72
CA HIS A 90 -0.28 4.82 30.77
C HIS A 90 1.12 4.30 31.10
N ILE A 91 1.98 4.26 30.07
CA ILE A 91 3.41 3.92 30.20
C ILE A 91 4.18 5.13 29.67
N GLN A 92 4.91 5.77 30.57
CA GLN A 92 5.78 6.90 30.22
C GLN A 92 7.14 6.33 29.83
N GLY A 93 7.60 6.60 28.60
CA GLY A 93 8.83 6.02 28.13
C GLY A 93 9.55 6.78 27.02
N THR A 94 10.58 6.13 26.51
CA THR A 94 11.42 6.62 25.42
C THR A 94 11.54 5.55 24.35
N PHE A 95 11.21 5.92 23.13
CA PHE A 95 11.44 5.12 21.94
C PHE A 95 12.78 5.54 21.32
N THR A 96 13.69 4.58 21.15
CA THR A 96 15.00 4.82 20.56
C THR A 96 15.12 4.06 19.25
N GLN A 97 15.55 4.73 18.17
CA GLN A 97 15.77 4.10 16.87
C GLN A 97 17.01 4.70 16.21
N PHE A 98 17.94 3.85 15.76
CA PHE A 98 19.20 4.24 15.13
C PHE A 98 19.96 5.31 15.94
N GLY A 99 20.00 5.17 17.26
CA GLY A 99 20.71 6.09 18.19
C GLY A 99 19.98 7.41 18.47
N LYS A 100 18.82 7.65 17.89
CA LYS A 100 17.96 8.80 18.20
C LYS A 100 16.88 8.39 19.18
N SER A 101 16.62 9.23 20.17
CA SER A 101 15.65 9.00 21.24
C SER A 101 14.49 9.98 21.14
N PHE A 102 13.27 9.47 21.31
CA PHE A 102 12.03 10.21 21.24
C PHE A 102 11.17 9.89 22.47
N PRO A 103 10.60 10.89 23.15
CA PRO A 103 9.63 10.63 24.21
C PRO A 103 8.39 9.95 23.57
N LEU A 104 7.90 8.90 24.24
CA LEU A 104 6.70 8.21 23.83
C LEU A 104 5.90 7.79 25.05
N MET A 105 4.71 8.34 25.19
CA MET A 105 3.72 7.90 26.19
C MET A 105 2.74 6.95 25.50
N LEU A 106 2.56 5.77 26.08
CA LEU A 106 1.58 4.79 25.65
C LEU A 106 0.39 4.82 26.60
N ASN A 107 -0.81 4.89 26.06
CA ASN A 107 -2.07 4.78 26.78
C ASN A 107 -2.69 3.41 26.54
N ARG A 108 -3.40 2.88 27.52
CA ARG A 108 -4.09 1.59 27.40
C ARG A 108 -5.19 1.67 26.34
N GLY A 109 -5.26 0.64 25.49
CA GLY A 109 -6.24 0.48 24.43
C GLY A 109 -5.67 0.73 23.04
N VAL A 110 -6.49 0.45 22.02
CA VAL A 110 -6.20 0.80 20.64
C VAL A 110 -6.97 2.07 20.30
N GLU A 111 -6.26 3.12 19.92
CA GLU A 111 -6.91 4.28 19.34
C GLU A 111 -7.32 3.90 17.91
N GLU A 112 -8.60 3.65 17.69
CA GLU A 112 -9.10 3.39 16.33
C GLU A 112 -8.89 4.64 15.47
N LEU A 113 -8.25 4.44 14.32
CA LEU A 113 -8.14 5.49 13.32
C LEU A 113 -9.54 5.85 12.82
N LYS A 114 -10.02 7.02 13.19
CA LYS A 114 -11.33 7.49 12.75
C LYS A 114 -11.29 7.76 11.25
N ARG A 115 -12.13 7.06 10.52
CA ARG A 115 -12.35 7.24 9.06
C ARG A 115 -13.80 7.67 8.81
N PRO A 116 -14.19 8.89 9.19
CA PRO A 116 -15.58 9.33 9.15
C PRO A 116 -16.19 9.35 7.75
N GLN A 117 -15.34 9.39 6.72
CA GLN A 117 -15.77 9.35 5.32
C GLN A 117 -16.15 7.94 4.84
N THR A 118 -15.69 6.87 5.52
CA THR A 118 -15.97 5.50 5.10
C THR A 118 -17.45 5.17 5.33
N PRO A 119 -18.21 4.83 4.28
CA PRO A 119 -19.62 4.52 4.42
C PRO A 119 -19.81 3.16 5.10
N HIS A 120 -20.87 3.04 5.90
CA HIS A 120 -21.24 1.83 6.60
C HIS A 120 -22.66 1.37 6.21
N ALA A 121 -22.86 0.06 6.17
CA ALA A 121 -24.18 -0.50 5.96
C ALA A 121 -25.13 -0.15 7.13
N PRO A 122 -26.46 -0.06 6.88
CA PRO A 122 -27.14 -0.29 5.60
C PRO A 122 -26.96 0.88 4.63
N TYR A 123 -26.63 0.56 3.38
CA TYR A 123 -26.51 1.58 2.32
C TYR A 123 -27.89 1.98 1.78
N PRO A 124 -28.09 3.25 1.37
CA PRO A 124 -29.35 3.72 0.78
C PRO A 124 -29.52 3.32 -0.70
N TYR A 125 -28.59 2.53 -1.23
CA TYR A 125 -28.55 2.09 -2.62
C TYR A 125 -28.30 0.57 -2.69
N PRO A 126 -28.76 -0.11 -3.76
CA PRO A 126 -28.49 -1.54 -3.96
C PRO A 126 -27.03 -1.80 -4.33
N THR A 127 -26.53 -2.96 -3.90
CA THR A 127 -25.26 -3.53 -4.35
C THR A 127 -25.45 -4.97 -4.80
N GLU A 128 -24.67 -5.41 -5.76
CA GLU A 128 -24.69 -6.76 -6.31
C GLU A 128 -23.25 -7.30 -6.39
N GLU A 129 -23.00 -8.48 -5.79
CA GLU A 129 -21.74 -9.18 -5.99
C GLU A 129 -21.77 -9.82 -7.38
N VAL A 130 -20.73 -9.56 -8.15
CA VAL A 130 -20.63 -9.99 -9.54
C VAL A 130 -19.29 -10.64 -9.82
N THR A 131 -19.24 -11.44 -10.90
CA THR A 131 -17.99 -12.00 -11.41
C THR A 131 -17.88 -11.77 -12.90
N PHE A 132 -16.63 -11.60 -13.38
CA PHE A 132 -16.29 -11.60 -14.80
C PHE A 132 -14.96 -12.33 -15.02
N GLN A 133 -14.61 -12.62 -16.25
CA GLN A 133 -13.46 -13.48 -16.55
C GLN A 133 -12.51 -12.84 -17.57
N ASN A 134 -11.22 -13.08 -17.36
CA ASN A 134 -10.22 -13.00 -18.39
C ASN A 134 -9.75 -14.43 -18.73
N ALA A 135 -10.32 -14.99 -19.80
CA ALA A 135 -10.02 -16.35 -20.22
C ALA A 135 -8.55 -16.54 -20.65
N LYS A 136 -7.91 -15.49 -21.20
CA LYS A 136 -6.49 -15.52 -21.62
C LYS A 136 -5.56 -15.71 -20.42
N ALA A 137 -5.92 -15.11 -19.28
CA ALA A 137 -5.16 -15.18 -18.04
C ALA A 137 -5.63 -16.30 -17.11
N ASN A 138 -6.64 -17.08 -17.48
CA ASN A 138 -7.30 -18.05 -16.63
C ASN A 138 -7.69 -17.44 -15.26
N ALA A 139 -8.22 -16.22 -15.29
CA ALA A 139 -8.55 -15.44 -14.09
C ALA A 139 -10.06 -15.16 -14.04
N VAL A 140 -10.62 -15.28 -12.82
CA VAL A 140 -11.99 -14.89 -12.50
C VAL A 140 -11.92 -13.76 -11.49
N PHE A 141 -12.53 -12.64 -11.82
CA PHE A 141 -12.58 -11.45 -10.99
C PHE A 141 -13.89 -11.40 -10.20
N SER A 142 -13.76 -11.11 -8.91
CA SER A 142 -14.89 -10.84 -8.04
C SER A 142 -15.03 -9.34 -7.85
N GLY A 143 -16.24 -8.82 -7.98
CA GLY A 143 -16.49 -7.38 -7.86
C GLY A 143 -17.82 -7.07 -7.18
N THR A 144 -17.98 -5.81 -6.83
CA THR A 144 -19.25 -5.25 -6.33
C THR A 144 -19.74 -4.19 -7.31
N LEU A 145 -20.88 -4.46 -7.91
CA LEU A 145 -21.63 -3.49 -8.70
C LEU A 145 -22.54 -2.70 -7.76
N THR A 146 -22.32 -1.40 -7.69
CA THR A 146 -23.08 -0.46 -6.86
C THR A 146 -24.01 0.34 -7.77
N TYR A 147 -25.29 0.32 -7.48
CA TYR A 147 -26.33 1.03 -8.24
C TYR A 147 -26.63 2.39 -7.60
N PRO A 148 -27.14 3.36 -8.36
CA PRO A 148 -27.59 4.63 -7.78
C PRO A 148 -28.77 4.46 -6.82
N VAL A 149 -28.92 5.41 -5.91
CA VAL A 149 -30.15 5.53 -5.11
C VAL A 149 -31.35 5.69 -6.04
N GLY A 150 -32.39 4.86 -5.85
CA GLY A 150 -33.60 4.89 -6.66
C GLY A 150 -33.43 4.33 -8.09
N TYR A 151 -32.42 3.52 -8.35
CA TYR A 151 -32.10 2.96 -9.67
C TYR A 151 -33.29 2.30 -10.38
N GLU A 152 -34.17 1.62 -9.66
CA GLU A 152 -35.32 0.93 -10.26
C GLU A 152 -36.35 1.87 -10.90
N GLN A 153 -36.41 3.13 -10.45
CA GLN A 153 -37.28 4.17 -10.98
C GLN A 153 -36.61 5.02 -12.07
N MET A 154 -35.30 4.81 -12.32
CA MET A 154 -34.54 5.59 -13.30
C MET A 154 -34.69 5.05 -14.72
N ASN A 155 -34.50 5.92 -15.71
CA ASN A 155 -34.25 5.46 -17.08
C ASN A 155 -32.85 4.84 -17.14
N LYS A 156 -32.78 3.53 -17.05
CA LYS A 156 -31.55 2.74 -16.93
C LYS A 156 -30.53 3.06 -18.05
N GLN A 157 -31.01 3.33 -19.28
CA GLN A 157 -30.18 3.68 -20.43
C GLN A 157 -29.56 5.09 -20.34
N LYS A 158 -29.94 5.90 -19.36
CA LYS A 158 -29.35 7.21 -19.07
C LYS A 158 -28.43 7.19 -17.85
N VAL A 159 -28.45 6.12 -17.05
CA VAL A 159 -27.58 5.97 -15.88
C VAL A 159 -26.16 5.67 -16.34
N PRO A 160 -25.17 6.53 -16.07
CA PRO A 160 -23.79 6.20 -16.35
C PRO A 160 -23.25 5.17 -15.35
N VAL A 161 -22.26 4.40 -15.80
CA VAL A 161 -21.53 3.48 -14.92
C VAL A 161 -20.03 3.66 -15.09
N VAL A 162 -19.29 3.51 -14.01
CA VAL A 162 -17.83 3.64 -13.97
C VAL A 162 -17.21 2.33 -13.53
N LEU A 163 -16.33 1.76 -14.36
CA LEU A 163 -15.39 0.74 -13.92
C LEU A 163 -14.27 1.43 -13.11
N MET A 164 -13.99 0.96 -11.91
CA MET A 164 -12.94 1.51 -11.05
C MET A 164 -11.75 0.55 -11.07
N VAL A 165 -10.57 1.11 -11.40
CA VAL A 165 -9.30 0.36 -11.58
C VAL A 165 -8.29 0.85 -10.55
N THR A 166 -7.81 -0.05 -9.71
CA THR A 166 -6.89 0.20 -8.60
C THR A 166 -5.50 0.65 -9.06
N GLY A 167 -4.67 1.06 -8.12
CA GLY A 167 -3.28 1.44 -8.36
C GLY A 167 -2.35 0.25 -8.57
N SER A 168 -1.05 0.49 -8.45
CA SER A 168 -0.03 -0.54 -8.62
C SER A 168 0.08 -1.45 -7.40
N GLY A 169 0.19 -2.74 -7.63
CA GLY A 169 0.19 -3.79 -6.62
C GLY A 169 -1.04 -4.67 -6.73
N GLN A 170 -1.22 -5.57 -5.77
CA GLN A 170 -2.43 -6.37 -5.65
C GLN A 170 -3.32 -5.75 -4.57
N GLU A 171 -4.46 -5.21 -4.98
CA GLU A 171 -5.38 -4.51 -4.11
C GLU A 171 -6.77 -5.11 -4.13
N ASN A 172 -7.52 -4.95 -3.04
CA ASN A 172 -8.92 -5.30 -3.04
C ASN A 172 -9.75 -4.22 -3.73
N ARG A 173 -10.99 -4.54 -4.04
CA ARG A 173 -11.96 -3.65 -4.73
C ARG A 173 -12.18 -2.28 -4.08
N ASN A 174 -11.78 -2.11 -2.82
CA ASN A 174 -11.91 -0.85 -2.08
C ASN A 174 -10.65 0.02 -2.17
N GLU A 175 -9.56 -0.52 -2.78
CA GLU A 175 -8.24 0.10 -2.79
C GLU A 175 -7.79 0.42 -1.36
N GLU A 176 -7.84 -0.60 -0.50
CA GLU A 176 -7.63 -0.43 0.93
C GLU A 176 -6.17 -0.21 1.27
N ILE A 177 -5.86 0.99 1.73
CA ILE A 177 -4.51 1.40 2.13
C ILE A 177 -4.58 2.26 3.40
N PHE A 178 -3.75 1.98 4.41
CA PHE A 178 -3.72 2.69 5.69
C PHE A 178 -5.09 2.77 6.39
N ASP A 179 -5.87 1.68 6.33
CA ASP A 179 -7.26 1.60 6.80
C ASP A 179 -8.22 2.61 6.13
N HIS A 180 -7.82 3.23 5.00
CA HIS A 180 -8.71 3.95 4.11
C HIS A 180 -9.28 3.00 3.07
N GLN A 181 -10.49 3.30 2.60
CA GLN A 181 -11.17 2.57 1.52
C GLN A 181 -11.63 3.56 0.44
N PRO A 182 -10.71 4.20 -0.27
CA PRO A 182 -11.04 5.31 -1.17
C PRO A 182 -12.05 4.94 -2.25
N PHE A 183 -11.96 3.74 -2.83
CA PHE A 183 -12.92 3.31 -3.85
C PHE A 183 -14.31 3.03 -3.28
N LEU A 184 -14.42 2.56 -2.03
CA LEU A 184 -15.73 2.44 -1.36
C LEU A 184 -16.35 3.81 -1.13
N VAL A 185 -15.55 4.79 -0.68
CA VAL A 185 -16.00 6.18 -0.48
C VAL A 185 -16.47 6.81 -1.78
N LEU A 186 -15.70 6.64 -2.86
CA LEU A 186 -16.07 7.15 -4.18
C LEU A 186 -17.34 6.46 -4.71
N ALA A 187 -17.47 5.15 -4.55
CA ALA A 187 -18.65 4.42 -4.99
C ALA A 187 -19.93 4.86 -4.25
N ASP A 188 -19.86 5.11 -2.93
CA ASP A 188 -20.95 5.67 -2.15
C ASP A 188 -21.35 7.06 -2.67
N TYR A 189 -20.36 7.94 -2.87
CA TYR A 189 -20.60 9.26 -3.40
C TYR A 189 -21.28 9.23 -4.77
N LEU A 190 -20.75 8.42 -5.70
CA LEU A 190 -21.29 8.27 -7.06
C LEU A 190 -22.73 7.73 -7.02
N ALA A 191 -23.00 6.73 -6.20
CA ALA A 191 -24.33 6.13 -6.06
C ALA A 191 -25.37 7.15 -5.56
N ARG A 192 -25.00 8.02 -4.63
CA ARG A 192 -25.85 9.12 -4.15
C ARG A 192 -26.09 10.19 -5.20
N HIS A 193 -25.24 10.27 -6.24
CA HIS A 193 -25.32 11.26 -7.33
C HIS A 193 -25.76 10.66 -8.67
N GLY A 194 -26.39 9.49 -8.65
CA GLY A 194 -27.03 8.92 -9.86
C GLY A 194 -26.05 8.17 -10.78
N ILE A 195 -24.87 7.80 -10.33
CA ILE A 195 -23.84 7.10 -11.10
C ILE A 195 -23.61 5.73 -10.50
N ALA A 196 -23.67 4.68 -11.32
CA ALA A 196 -23.30 3.32 -10.91
C ALA A 196 -21.77 3.13 -10.95
N SER A 197 -21.28 2.14 -10.20
CA SER A 197 -19.85 1.80 -10.24
C SER A 197 -19.62 0.30 -10.11
N LEU A 198 -18.61 -0.23 -10.79
CA LEU A 198 -18.09 -1.56 -10.60
C LEU A 198 -16.68 -1.45 -10.02
N ARG A 199 -16.49 -1.99 -8.83
CA ARG A 199 -15.20 -2.19 -8.17
C ARG A 199 -14.89 -3.68 -8.17
N TYR A 200 -13.65 -4.09 -8.40
CA TYR A 200 -13.27 -5.49 -8.42
C TYR A 200 -11.92 -5.71 -7.73
N ASP A 201 -11.73 -6.92 -7.20
CA ASP A 201 -10.46 -7.33 -6.60
C ASP A 201 -9.49 -7.68 -7.72
N ASP A 202 -8.22 -7.31 -7.59
CA ASP A 202 -7.19 -7.56 -8.59
C ASP A 202 -6.94 -9.07 -8.79
N ARG A 203 -6.29 -9.41 -9.90
CA ARG A 203 -5.94 -10.79 -10.25
C ARG A 203 -5.17 -11.47 -9.11
N GLY A 204 -5.68 -12.64 -8.65
CA GLY A 204 -5.06 -13.43 -7.59
C GLY A 204 -5.11 -12.80 -6.20
N PHE A 205 -5.94 -11.79 -5.98
CA PHE A 205 -6.09 -11.11 -4.70
C PHE A 205 -7.52 -11.17 -4.17
N ALA A 206 -7.67 -11.14 -2.85
CA ALA A 206 -8.94 -11.21 -2.12
C ALA A 206 -9.84 -12.36 -2.62
N LYS A 207 -10.93 -12.06 -3.34
CA LYS A 207 -11.86 -13.07 -3.88
C LYS A 207 -11.61 -13.38 -5.37
N SER A 208 -10.69 -12.70 -6.02
CA SER A 208 -10.33 -12.95 -7.41
C SER A 208 -9.29 -14.06 -7.53
N THR A 209 -9.35 -14.81 -8.64
CA THR A 209 -8.41 -15.89 -8.94
C THR A 209 -7.41 -15.48 -10.01
N GLY A 210 -6.48 -16.38 -10.33
CA GLY A 210 -5.43 -16.18 -11.32
C GLY A 210 -4.07 -15.90 -10.69
N ASP A 211 -3.04 -15.81 -11.53
CA ASP A 211 -1.65 -15.55 -11.11
C ASP A 211 -1.20 -14.18 -11.61
N ALA A 212 -0.86 -13.30 -10.66
CA ALA A 212 -0.36 -11.97 -10.94
C ALA A 212 1.20 -11.90 -10.98
N SER A 213 1.89 -12.98 -10.64
CA SER A 213 3.37 -12.97 -10.49
C SER A 213 4.11 -12.59 -11.78
N GLN A 214 3.50 -12.87 -12.94
CA GLN A 214 4.04 -12.55 -14.27
C GLN A 214 3.27 -11.44 -14.98
N SER A 215 2.34 -10.76 -14.28
CA SER A 215 1.53 -9.69 -14.87
C SER A 215 2.35 -8.45 -15.15
N THR A 216 2.07 -7.82 -16.27
CA THR A 216 2.54 -6.50 -16.68
C THR A 216 1.40 -5.48 -16.55
N MET A 217 1.69 -4.19 -16.72
CA MET A 217 0.65 -3.16 -16.79
C MET A 217 -0.33 -3.41 -17.95
N LYS A 218 0.15 -3.99 -19.07
CA LYS A 218 -0.69 -4.36 -20.21
C LYS A 218 -1.64 -5.51 -19.87
N ASP A 219 -1.19 -6.48 -19.07
CA ASP A 219 -2.05 -7.56 -18.59
C ASP A 219 -3.14 -7.02 -17.65
N ASN A 220 -2.79 -6.06 -16.77
CA ASN A 220 -3.77 -5.39 -15.91
C ASN A 220 -4.76 -4.55 -16.74
N ALA A 221 -4.33 -3.93 -17.83
CA ALA A 221 -5.23 -3.26 -18.78
C ALA A 221 -6.18 -4.24 -19.50
N GLU A 222 -5.73 -5.47 -19.82
CA GLU A 222 -6.59 -6.52 -20.37
C GLU A 222 -7.65 -6.96 -19.35
N ASP A 223 -7.29 -7.07 -18.06
CA ASP A 223 -8.24 -7.36 -16.97
C ASP A 223 -9.32 -6.28 -16.86
N ALA A 224 -8.90 -5.02 -16.85
CA ALA A 224 -9.81 -3.89 -16.85
C ALA A 224 -10.71 -3.87 -18.10
N ARG A 225 -10.18 -4.23 -19.28
CA ARG A 225 -10.97 -4.39 -20.51
C ARG A 225 -12.02 -5.48 -20.37
N CYS A 226 -11.72 -6.59 -19.72
CA CYS A 226 -12.70 -7.64 -19.44
C CYS A 226 -13.82 -7.12 -18.55
N GLY A 227 -13.50 -6.36 -17.48
CA GLY A 227 -14.49 -5.70 -16.62
C GLY A 227 -15.35 -4.68 -17.37
N PHE A 228 -14.75 -3.88 -18.25
CA PHE A 228 -15.48 -2.96 -19.14
C PHE A 228 -16.45 -3.70 -20.07
N ASN A 229 -16.00 -4.78 -20.70
CA ASN A 229 -16.83 -5.60 -21.60
C ASN A 229 -17.96 -6.30 -20.83
N TYR A 230 -17.71 -6.72 -19.59
CA TYR A 230 -18.75 -7.24 -18.70
C TYR A 230 -19.85 -6.20 -18.48
N LEU A 231 -19.51 -4.97 -18.09
CA LEU A 231 -20.49 -3.87 -17.92
C LEU A 231 -21.27 -3.61 -19.21
N LYS A 232 -20.59 -3.63 -20.37
CA LYS A 232 -21.22 -3.45 -21.68
C LYS A 232 -22.21 -4.59 -22.01
N SER A 233 -21.89 -5.83 -21.63
CA SER A 233 -22.73 -7.00 -21.87
C SER A 233 -24.05 -6.99 -21.08
N LEU A 234 -24.06 -6.33 -19.92
CA LEU A 234 -25.25 -6.22 -19.07
C LEU A 234 -26.40 -5.44 -19.73
N LYS A 235 -26.09 -4.50 -20.63
CA LYS A 235 -27.07 -3.60 -21.28
C LYS A 235 -27.99 -2.85 -20.30
N LYS A 236 -27.52 -2.68 -19.06
CA LYS A 236 -28.26 -2.03 -17.97
C LYS A 236 -27.95 -0.54 -17.80
N PHE A 237 -26.96 -0.03 -18.50
CA PHE A 237 -26.42 1.32 -18.29
C PHE A 237 -26.34 2.12 -19.59
N GLY A 238 -26.23 3.45 -19.46
CA GLY A 238 -25.95 4.35 -20.57
C GLY A 238 -24.48 4.42 -20.92
N LYS A 239 -23.83 5.57 -20.66
CA LYS A 239 -22.38 5.71 -20.90
C LYS A 239 -21.59 4.90 -19.90
N ILE A 240 -20.60 4.14 -20.38
CA ILE A 240 -19.65 3.40 -19.55
C ILE A 240 -18.34 4.18 -19.56
N GLY A 241 -17.87 4.56 -18.38
CA GLY A 241 -16.57 5.20 -18.16
C GLY A 241 -15.59 4.29 -17.46
N VAL A 242 -14.32 4.73 -17.40
CA VAL A 242 -13.28 4.11 -16.58
C VAL A 242 -12.68 5.16 -15.67
N MET A 243 -12.63 4.88 -14.38
CA MET A 243 -11.94 5.68 -13.37
C MET A 243 -10.78 4.84 -12.82
N GLY A 244 -9.59 5.40 -12.76
CA GLY A 244 -8.47 4.68 -12.18
C GLY A 244 -7.57 5.58 -11.36
N HIS A 245 -6.96 4.98 -10.33
CA HIS A 245 -5.99 5.65 -9.49
C HIS A 245 -4.57 5.20 -9.86
N SER A 246 -3.60 6.13 -9.88
CA SER A 246 -2.20 5.83 -10.17
C SER A 246 -2.02 4.99 -11.45
N GLU A 247 -1.57 3.74 -11.37
CA GLU A 247 -1.52 2.80 -12.52
C GLU A 247 -2.89 2.63 -13.18
N GLY A 248 -3.95 2.49 -12.39
CA GLY A 248 -5.33 2.41 -12.92
C GLY A 248 -5.72 3.63 -13.74
N GLY A 249 -5.22 4.82 -13.36
CA GLY A 249 -5.38 6.04 -14.17
C GLY A 249 -4.67 5.96 -15.52
N SER A 250 -3.49 5.34 -15.57
CA SER A 250 -2.78 5.04 -16.82
C SER A 250 -3.53 4.01 -17.66
N ILE A 251 -4.05 2.96 -17.02
CA ILE A 251 -4.89 1.95 -17.69
C ILE A 251 -6.15 2.58 -18.28
N ALA A 252 -6.78 3.52 -17.58
CA ALA A 252 -7.92 4.26 -18.13
C ALA A 252 -7.55 5.04 -19.41
N MET A 253 -6.35 5.66 -19.46
CA MET A 253 -5.84 6.33 -20.67
C MET A 253 -5.57 5.31 -21.81
N MET A 254 -4.99 4.13 -21.49
CA MET A 254 -4.77 3.07 -22.49
C MET A 254 -6.09 2.61 -23.12
N LEU A 255 -7.12 2.36 -22.31
CA LEU A 255 -8.45 1.98 -22.80
C LEU A 255 -9.13 3.11 -23.58
N ALA A 256 -8.89 4.37 -23.22
CA ALA A 256 -9.40 5.53 -23.96
C ALA A 256 -8.75 5.67 -25.35
N ALA A 257 -7.45 5.42 -25.45
CA ALA A 257 -6.74 5.42 -26.74
C ALA A 257 -7.28 4.35 -27.71
N GLU A 258 -7.87 3.28 -27.19
CA GLU A 258 -8.57 2.26 -27.96
C GLU A 258 -10.03 2.65 -28.31
N GLY A 259 -10.51 3.78 -27.83
CA GLY A 259 -11.89 4.27 -28.08
C GLY A 259 -12.96 3.47 -27.30
N LEU A 260 -12.59 2.73 -26.22
CA LEU A 260 -13.53 1.88 -25.51
C LEU A 260 -14.46 2.67 -24.56
N PRO A 261 -13.97 3.51 -23.60
CA PRO A 261 -14.84 4.21 -22.67
C PRO A 261 -15.45 5.47 -23.28
N GLY A 262 -16.67 5.79 -22.85
CA GLY A 262 -17.34 7.03 -23.21
C GLY A 262 -16.77 8.27 -22.48
N PHE A 263 -16.03 8.05 -21.40
CA PHE A 263 -15.25 9.04 -20.63
C PHE A 263 -14.27 8.34 -19.70
N ILE A 264 -13.25 9.05 -19.26
CA ILE A 264 -12.32 8.57 -18.24
C ILE A 264 -12.18 9.56 -17.11
N VAL A 265 -11.77 9.06 -15.94
CA VAL A 265 -11.31 9.85 -14.78
C VAL A 265 -9.97 9.26 -14.34
N SER A 266 -8.92 10.03 -14.51
CA SER A 266 -7.57 9.64 -14.08
C SER A 266 -7.21 10.34 -12.77
N LEU A 267 -7.17 9.58 -11.69
CA LEU A 267 -6.80 10.05 -10.36
C LEU A 267 -5.31 9.82 -10.17
N ALA A 268 -4.50 10.86 -10.28
CA ALA A 268 -3.04 10.79 -10.18
C ALA A 268 -2.38 9.78 -11.14
N GLY A 269 -3.00 9.51 -12.30
CA GLY A 269 -2.45 8.61 -13.31
C GLY A 269 -1.18 9.16 -13.95
N VAL A 270 -0.28 8.26 -14.30
CA VAL A 270 0.99 8.60 -14.95
C VAL A 270 0.70 8.95 -16.42
N ALA A 271 1.08 10.15 -16.84
CA ALA A 271 0.89 10.63 -18.22
C ALA A 271 2.21 10.72 -19.01
N GLY A 272 3.31 10.25 -18.44
CA GLY A 272 4.64 10.28 -19.06
C GLY A 272 5.35 8.94 -18.92
N ARG A 273 6.68 8.96 -19.01
CA ARG A 273 7.50 7.74 -18.89
C ARG A 273 7.50 7.21 -17.46
N GLY A 274 7.34 5.88 -17.32
CA GLY A 274 7.33 5.21 -16.02
C GLY A 274 8.68 5.30 -15.30
N ASP A 275 9.81 5.16 -16.01
CA ASP A 275 11.14 5.34 -15.42
C ASP A 275 11.34 6.75 -14.83
N SER A 276 10.86 7.79 -15.52
CA SER A 276 10.96 9.17 -15.07
C SER A 276 10.12 9.43 -13.81
N LEU A 277 8.92 8.83 -13.72
CA LEU A 277 8.10 8.90 -12.52
C LEU A 277 8.78 8.22 -11.34
N MET A 278 9.28 6.99 -11.53
CA MET A 278 9.97 6.26 -10.46
C MET A 278 11.20 7.03 -9.96
N LEU A 279 11.98 7.60 -10.87
CA LEU A 279 13.11 8.45 -10.49
C LEU A 279 12.67 9.65 -9.66
N LYS A 280 11.58 10.33 -10.03
CA LYS A 280 11.05 11.46 -9.28
C LYS A 280 10.60 11.06 -7.87
N GLN A 281 9.90 9.95 -7.72
CA GLN A 281 9.46 9.42 -6.42
C GLN A 281 10.66 9.05 -5.53
N VAL A 282 11.65 8.33 -6.10
CA VAL A 282 12.88 7.97 -5.39
C VAL A 282 13.66 9.22 -4.99
N TYR A 283 13.76 10.22 -5.89
CA TYR A 283 14.42 11.49 -5.59
C TYR A 283 13.81 12.16 -4.36
N GLN A 284 12.49 12.32 -4.33
CA GLN A 284 11.78 12.94 -3.22
C GLN A 284 11.98 12.19 -1.90
N ALA A 285 11.93 10.85 -1.94
CA ALA A 285 12.16 10.02 -0.76
C ALA A 285 13.60 10.10 -0.25
N MET A 286 14.59 10.17 -1.15
CA MET A 286 16.01 10.26 -0.80
C MET A 286 16.39 11.68 -0.35
N GLU A 287 15.82 12.71 -0.98
CA GLU A 287 16.05 14.10 -0.58
C GLU A 287 15.62 14.34 0.87
N ALA A 288 14.46 13.80 1.27
CA ALA A 288 13.97 13.90 2.63
C ALA A 288 14.89 13.23 3.68
N ARG A 289 15.68 12.22 3.28
CA ARG A 289 16.54 11.42 4.17
C ARG A 289 18.01 11.83 4.13
N GLY A 290 18.53 12.07 2.95
CA GLY A 290 19.97 12.27 2.70
C GLY A 290 20.34 13.63 2.09
N GLY A 291 19.34 14.46 1.80
CA GLY A 291 19.51 15.76 1.16
C GLY A 291 19.61 15.71 -0.36
N ALA A 292 19.43 16.88 -1.00
CA ALA A 292 19.28 17.01 -2.44
C ALA A 292 20.50 16.54 -3.27
N SER A 293 21.72 16.70 -2.74
CA SER A 293 22.93 16.26 -3.47
C SER A 293 23.00 14.75 -3.56
N PHE A 294 22.78 14.06 -2.43
CA PHE A 294 22.74 12.61 -2.39
C PHE A 294 21.61 12.04 -3.27
N ALA A 295 20.42 12.64 -3.20
CA ALA A 295 19.28 12.23 -4.02
C ALA A 295 19.57 12.33 -5.53
N ARG A 296 20.21 13.43 -5.97
CA ARG A 296 20.62 13.59 -7.38
C ARG A 296 21.59 12.51 -7.83
N ASP A 297 22.63 12.26 -7.03
CA ASP A 297 23.67 11.28 -7.35
C ASP A 297 23.09 9.86 -7.40
N TYR A 298 22.27 9.50 -6.42
CA TYR A 298 21.59 8.20 -6.39
C TYR A 298 20.67 8.01 -7.62
N CYS A 299 19.82 9.00 -7.91
CA CYS A 299 18.90 8.94 -9.04
C CYS A 299 19.60 8.98 -10.40
N LYS A 300 20.76 9.62 -10.50
CA LYS A 300 21.59 9.60 -11.72
C LYS A 300 22.07 8.18 -12.05
N VAL A 301 22.51 7.42 -11.04
CA VAL A 301 22.92 6.02 -11.20
C VAL A 301 21.72 5.14 -11.45
N LEU A 302 20.62 5.32 -10.69
CA LEU A 302 19.37 4.55 -10.86
C LEU A 302 18.79 4.73 -12.26
N GLY A 303 18.81 5.96 -12.81
CA GLY A 303 18.37 6.23 -14.18
C GLY A 303 19.24 5.53 -15.23
N ALA A 304 20.57 5.46 -15.00
CA ALA A 304 21.46 4.68 -15.86
C ALA A 304 21.17 3.17 -15.78
N ILE A 305 20.79 2.66 -14.60
CA ILE A 305 20.34 1.26 -14.43
C ILE A 305 19.05 1.03 -15.23
N TYR A 306 18.05 1.90 -15.12
CA TYR A 306 16.79 1.75 -15.88
C TYR A 306 17.05 1.76 -17.40
N ALA A 307 17.90 2.68 -17.89
CA ALA A 307 18.29 2.71 -19.30
C ALA A 307 19.03 1.41 -19.72
N TYR A 308 19.89 0.88 -18.86
CA TYR A 308 20.60 -0.39 -19.09
C TYR A 308 19.62 -1.57 -19.17
N ARG A 309 18.64 -1.63 -18.27
CA ARG A 309 17.58 -2.65 -18.23
C ARG A 309 16.66 -2.56 -19.45
N ASN A 310 16.22 -1.35 -19.82
CA ASN A 310 15.38 -1.12 -21.00
C ASN A 310 16.09 -1.53 -22.29
N ALA A 311 17.42 -1.41 -22.34
CA ALA A 311 18.24 -1.90 -23.44
C ALA A 311 18.48 -3.43 -23.44
N LYS A 312 17.89 -4.16 -22.46
CA LYS A 312 17.98 -5.63 -22.31
C LYS A 312 19.42 -6.17 -22.32
N LYS A 313 20.36 -5.43 -21.72
CA LYS A 313 21.77 -5.81 -21.63
C LYS A 313 21.99 -6.92 -20.60
N ASP A 314 23.15 -7.58 -20.70
CA ASP A 314 23.54 -8.68 -19.80
C ASP A 314 23.66 -8.23 -18.35
N ILE A 315 23.07 -9.00 -17.46
CA ILE A 315 23.00 -8.77 -15.99
C ILE A 315 23.68 -9.88 -15.18
N SER A 316 24.43 -10.77 -15.83
CA SER A 316 25.11 -11.90 -15.19
C SER A 316 26.14 -11.48 -14.14
N HIS A 317 26.69 -10.30 -14.27
CA HIS A 317 27.72 -9.73 -13.37
C HIS A 317 27.27 -8.37 -12.82
N PRO A 318 26.31 -8.31 -11.88
CA PRO A 318 25.67 -7.06 -11.45
C PRO A 318 26.62 -6.06 -10.80
N GLU A 319 27.66 -6.53 -10.07
CA GLU A 319 28.68 -5.66 -9.49
C GLU A 319 29.48 -4.95 -10.58
N ALA A 320 29.91 -5.69 -11.61
CA ALA A 320 30.67 -5.11 -12.74
C ALA A 320 29.81 -4.14 -13.54
N VAL A 321 28.52 -4.44 -13.73
CA VAL A 321 27.55 -3.52 -14.34
C VAL A 321 27.43 -2.25 -13.51
N LEU A 322 27.24 -2.36 -12.20
CA LEU A 322 27.13 -1.21 -11.30
C LEU A 322 28.40 -0.35 -11.32
N ASP A 323 29.59 -0.95 -11.27
CA ASP A 323 30.85 -0.23 -11.33
C ASP A 323 31.03 0.54 -12.64
N SER A 324 30.64 -0.08 -13.76
CA SER A 324 30.63 0.57 -15.06
C SER A 324 29.70 1.78 -15.11
N LEU A 325 28.48 1.64 -14.56
CA LEU A 325 27.48 2.72 -14.54
C LEU A 325 27.87 3.85 -13.57
N LEU A 326 28.48 3.54 -12.42
CA LEU A 326 29.04 4.54 -11.51
C LEU A 326 30.15 5.36 -12.19
N LYS A 327 31.05 4.69 -12.91
CA LYS A 327 32.10 5.35 -13.70
C LYS A 327 31.52 6.20 -14.83
N GLN A 328 30.56 5.67 -15.59
CA GLN A 328 29.87 6.38 -16.67
C GLN A 328 29.15 7.65 -16.17
N THR A 329 28.52 7.57 -15.01
CA THR A 329 27.79 8.68 -14.41
C THR A 329 28.69 9.66 -13.64
N ASN A 330 29.96 9.32 -13.42
CA ASN A 330 30.89 10.06 -12.58
C ASN A 330 30.34 10.31 -11.17
N VAL A 331 29.76 9.25 -10.56
CA VAL A 331 29.14 9.29 -9.24
C VAL A 331 29.84 8.31 -8.32
N SER A 332 30.08 8.74 -7.07
CA SER A 332 30.51 7.86 -5.98
C SER A 332 29.39 7.74 -4.94
N LEU A 333 29.02 6.50 -4.60
CA LEU A 333 27.98 6.23 -3.61
C LEU A 333 28.56 5.47 -2.42
N PRO A 334 28.01 5.68 -1.20
CA PRO A 334 28.34 4.87 -0.03
C PRO A 334 28.05 3.37 -0.27
N ALA A 335 28.78 2.50 0.42
CA ALA A 335 28.69 1.05 0.24
C ALA A 335 27.25 0.50 0.38
N LEU A 336 26.50 0.96 1.38
CA LEU A 336 25.10 0.56 1.57
C LEU A 336 24.20 0.96 0.40
N SER A 337 24.41 2.16 -0.17
CA SER A 337 23.65 2.64 -1.33
C SER A 337 23.99 1.86 -2.59
N ARG A 338 25.27 1.49 -2.79
CA ARG A 338 25.68 0.58 -3.87
C ARG A 338 25.03 -0.78 -3.74
N GLN A 339 25.03 -1.35 -2.52
CA GLN A 339 24.41 -2.64 -2.25
C GLN A 339 22.90 -2.61 -2.53
N SER A 340 22.19 -1.52 -2.22
CA SER A 340 20.75 -1.37 -2.49
C SER A 340 20.40 -1.29 -3.99
N LEU A 341 21.35 -0.96 -4.88
CA LEU A 341 21.14 -0.89 -6.32
C LEU A 341 21.32 -2.24 -7.04
N LEU A 342 22.05 -3.19 -6.45
CA LEU A 342 22.27 -4.52 -7.07
C LEU A 342 20.98 -5.27 -7.37
N PRO A 343 20.00 -5.37 -6.44
CA PRO A 343 18.71 -5.99 -6.74
C PRO A 343 17.95 -5.32 -7.88
N VAL A 344 18.14 -4.01 -8.10
CA VAL A 344 17.48 -3.30 -9.22
C VAL A 344 18.07 -3.72 -10.57
N ILE A 345 19.39 -3.99 -10.62
CA ILE A 345 20.06 -4.49 -11.84
C ILE A 345 19.56 -5.89 -12.17
N THR A 346 19.41 -6.77 -11.16
CA THR A 346 19.01 -8.19 -11.35
C THR A 346 17.51 -8.42 -11.34
N MET A 347 16.71 -7.38 -11.12
CA MET A 347 15.26 -7.46 -11.01
C MET A 347 14.63 -8.13 -12.23
N GLN A 348 13.73 -9.09 -11.97
CA GLN A 348 13.00 -9.84 -12.99
C GLN A 348 11.47 -9.66 -12.89
N THR A 349 10.99 -8.74 -12.06
CA THR A 349 9.55 -8.46 -11.89
C THR A 349 8.98 -7.91 -13.20
N PRO A 350 8.12 -8.66 -13.92
CA PRO A 350 7.64 -8.26 -15.24
C PRO A 350 6.93 -6.92 -15.23
N TRP A 351 6.12 -6.68 -14.20
CA TRP A 351 5.44 -5.40 -14.05
C TRP A 351 6.40 -4.22 -14.00
N VAL A 352 7.45 -4.29 -13.17
CA VAL A 352 8.40 -3.17 -13.05
C VAL A 352 9.14 -2.94 -14.36
N LEU A 353 9.56 -4.02 -15.04
CA LEU A 353 10.25 -3.92 -16.31
C LEU A 353 9.36 -3.32 -17.42
N ASP A 354 8.08 -3.71 -17.46
CA ASP A 354 7.12 -3.12 -18.39
C ASP A 354 6.84 -1.65 -18.05
N PHE A 355 6.67 -1.33 -16.77
CA PHE A 355 6.39 0.02 -16.31
C PHE A 355 7.52 1.01 -16.63
N ILE A 356 8.79 0.67 -16.32
CA ILE A 356 9.93 1.56 -16.63
C ILE A 356 10.20 1.71 -18.13
N ALA A 357 9.74 0.77 -18.93
CA ALA A 357 9.86 0.81 -20.41
C ALA A 357 8.71 1.57 -21.07
N THR A 358 7.56 1.73 -20.37
CA THR A 358 6.36 2.32 -20.95
C THR A 358 6.43 3.85 -20.96
N ASP A 359 6.10 4.44 -22.11
CA ASP A 359 5.83 5.87 -22.26
C ASP A 359 4.33 6.09 -22.45
N MET A 360 3.68 6.63 -21.42
CA MET A 360 2.24 6.86 -21.47
C MET A 360 1.85 8.00 -22.43
N ALA A 361 2.79 8.83 -22.86
CA ALA A 361 2.49 9.90 -23.83
C ALA A 361 1.95 9.36 -25.16
N CYS A 362 2.27 8.12 -25.54
CA CYS A 362 1.74 7.49 -26.75
C CYS A 362 0.25 7.13 -26.66
N TYR A 363 -0.36 7.16 -25.48
CA TYR A 363 -1.79 6.89 -25.25
C TYR A 363 -2.61 8.19 -25.02
N LEU A 364 -1.97 9.34 -25.06
CA LEU A 364 -2.63 10.63 -24.95
C LEU A 364 -2.99 11.16 -26.35
N PRO A 365 -4.11 11.90 -26.49
CA PRO A 365 -4.53 12.49 -27.76
C PRO A 365 -3.58 13.58 -28.25
#